data_6760198559d6a281cbc7c4ba3c54ca52
#
_entry.id   6760198559d6a281cbc7c4ba3c54ca52
#
_cell.length_a   1.000
_cell.length_b   1.000
_cell.length_c   1.000
_cell.angle_alpha   90.00
_cell.angle_beta   90.00
_cell.angle_gamma   90.00
#
_symmetry.space_group_name_H-M   'P 1'
#
loop_
_entity.id
_entity.type
_entity.pdbx_description
1 polymer ?
#
loop_
_entity_poly.entity_id
_entity_poly.type
_entity_poly.pdbx_seq_one_letter_code
_entity_poly.pdbx_strand_id
1 'polypeptide(L)'
;MASRIGLGLAALGRPVYIDVGRDRDLGSERTRAAMEARCREVLDAAYAAGIRYVDVARSYGDAEAFLGAWLDAGDGSEVVVGSKWGYTYLGGWRLDADVQEVKDLSVAAFRRQIAESRRLLGDHLSLYQIHSATIESGVFDDRELLDELRSVRESGLVLGFSTSGPQQAEAIVRGLRERVDGEPLFSTVQSTWNVLEPSAGPALAEAHADGRGVLIKEAMANGRLGATDGPLGGVAGRLGTTPDRVALAAVHAQPWADVVLSGAATVEQVRSNASAVDVMLPDDALAAMNELAQPPARYWADRAALPWR
;
A
#
# COMPACT_ATOMS: atom_id res chain seq x y z
N MET A 1 20.57 -3.70 -8.01
CA MET A 1 19.77 -3.46 -6.78
C MET A 1 18.31 -3.66 -7.13
N ALA A 2 17.51 -4.29 -6.27
CA ALA A 2 16.07 -4.34 -6.46
C ALA A 2 15.48 -2.91 -6.43
N SER A 3 14.42 -2.68 -7.20
CA SER A 3 13.72 -1.39 -7.20
C SER A 3 13.14 -1.11 -5.80
N ARG A 4 13.26 0.13 -5.32
CA ARG A 4 12.55 0.59 -4.11
C ARG A 4 11.06 0.86 -4.39
N ILE A 5 10.60 0.72 -5.63
CA ILE A 5 9.19 0.73 -5.99
C ILE A 5 8.61 -0.67 -5.77
N GLY A 6 7.50 -0.75 -5.05
CA GLY A 6 6.66 -1.93 -4.92
C GLY A 6 5.35 -1.78 -5.69
N LEU A 7 4.65 -2.88 -5.98
CA LEU A 7 3.35 -2.86 -6.65
C LEU A 7 2.24 -3.21 -5.67
N GLY A 8 1.25 -2.32 -5.50
CA GLY A 8 0.02 -2.57 -4.76
C GLY A 8 -1.13 -3.01 -5.67
N LEU A 9 -1.80 -4.12 -5.36
CA LEU A 9 -2.87 -4.70 -6.19
C LEU A 9 -4.28 -4.29 -5.77
N ALA A 10 -4.44 -3.28 -4.91
CA ALA A 10 -5.75 -2.87 -4.41
C ALA A 10 -6.77 -2.51 -5.51
N ALA A 11 -6.29 -1.95 -6.61
CA ALA A 11 -7.12 -1.54 -7.76
C ALA A 11 -7.27 -2.62 -8.83
N LEU A 12 -6.52 -3.72 -8.75
CA LEU A 12 -6.53 -4.80 -9.75
C LEU A 12 -7.31 -6.03 -9.28
N GLY A 13 -7.50 -6.20 -7.97
CA GLY A 13 -8.19 -7.36 -7.43
C GLY A 13 -9.71 -7.23 -7.32
N ARG A 14 -10.29 -6.06 -7.58
CA ARG A 14 -11.73 -5.78 -7.48
C ARG A 14 -12.14 -4.70 -8.49
N PRO A 15 -13.43 -4.68 -8.92
CA PRO A 15 -13.85 -3.83 -10.03
C PRO A 15 -13.93 -2.34 -9.71
N VAL A 16 -13.91 -1.94 -8.44
CA VAL A 16 -13.93 -0.54 -7.99
C VAL A 16 -12.91 -0.29 -6.89
N TYR A 17 -12.37 0.92 -6.86
CA TYR A 17 -11.44 1.36 -5.83
C TYR A 17 -11.61 2.85 -5.53
N ILE A 18 -11.18 3.28 -4.35
CA ILE A 18 -11.17 4.68 -3.90
C ILE A 18 -9.97 5.41 -4.52
N ASP A 19 -10.15 5.94 -5.74
CA ASP A 19 -9.09 6.62 -6.49
C ASP A 19 -9.68 7.55 -7.53
N VAL A 20 -8.98 8.64 -7.84
CA VAL A 20 -9.33 9.58 -8.91
C VAL A 20 -8.83 9.05 -10.26
N GLY A 21 -9.72 8.87 -11.22
CA GLY A 21 -9.38 8.46 -12.58
C GLY A 21 -9.32 6.95 -12.82
N ARG A 22 -9.57 6.13 -11.81
CA ARG A 22 -9.50 4.66 -11.88
C ARG A 22 -10.47 4.07 -12.90
N ASP A 23 -11.63 4.68 -13.06
CA ASP A 23 -12.63 4.30 -14.07
C ASP A 23 -12.08 4.39 -15.51
N ARG A 24 -11.20 5.34 -15.79
CA ARG A 24 -10.50 5.45 -17.09
C ARG A 24 -9.45 4.35 -17.25
N ASP A 25 -8.67 4.09 -16.21
CA ASP A 25 -7.59 3.11 -16.23
C ASP A 25 -8.11 1.68 -16.42
N LEU A 26 -9.21 1.34 -15.75
CA LEU A 26 -9.82 0.00 -15.82
C LEU A 26 -10.78 -0.16 -17.01
N GLY A 27 -11.28 0.95 -17.57
CA GLY A 27 -12.26 0.90 -18.64
C GLY A 27 -13.59 0.28 -18.24
N SER A 28 -14.39 -0.15 -19.21
CA SER A 28 -15.72 -0.73 -18.98
C SER A 28 -15.71 -2.25 -18.73
N GLU A 29 -14.69 -2.95 -19.24
CA GLU A 29 -14.58 -4.40 -19.09
C GLU A 29 -13.93 -4.75 -17.73
N ARG A 30 -14.77 -5.00 -16.73
CA ARG A 30 -14.35 -5.30 -15.36
C ARG A 30 -14.90 -6.64 -14.85
N THR A 31 -15.11 -7.58 -15.76
CA THR A 31 -15.37 -8.96 -15.37
C THR A 31 -14.17 -9.53 -14.60
N ARG A 32 -14.41 -10.54 -13.77
CA ARG A 32 -13.34 -11.19 -13.01
C ARG A 32 -12.21 -11.66 -13.92
N ALA A 33 -12.55 -12.30 -15.05
CA ALA A 33 -11.56 -12.80 -16.02
C ALA A 33 -10.75 -11.67 -16.67
N ALA A 34 -11.40 -10.55 -17.03
CA ALA A 34 -10.71 -9.39 -17.60
C ALA A 34 -9.77 -8.73 -16.57
N MET A 35 -10.20 -8.63 -15.30
CA MET A 35 -9.36 -8.09 -14.22
C MET A 35 -8.19 -9.01 -13.90
N GLU A 36 -8.37 -10.33 -13.93
CA GLU A 36 -7.29 -11.31 -13.76
C GLU A 36 -6.24 -11.20 -14.88
N ALA A 37 -6.68 -11.14 -16.14
CA ALA A 37 -5.79 -10.96 -17.29
C ALA A 37 -4.99 -9.66 -17.17
N ARG A 38 -5.64 -8.54 -16.85
CA ARG A 38 -4.98 -7.26 -16.62
C ARG A 38 -4.00 -7.31 -15.45
N CYS A 39 -4.37 -7.95 -14.34
CA CYS A 39 -3.49 -8.12 -13.20
C CYS A 39 -2.22 -8.86 -13.60
N ARG A 40 -2.33 -9.93 -14.40
CA ARG A 40 -1.18 -10.66 -14.96
C ARG A 40 -0.28 -9.77 -15.80
N GLU A 41 -0.84 -9.02 -16.75
CA GLU A 41 -0.07 -8.10 -17.61
C GLU A 41 0.70 -7.05 -16.78
N VAL A 42 0.06 -6.51 -15.75
CA VAL A 42 0.67 -5.52 -14.86
C VAL A 42 1.77 -6.15 -13.99
N LEU A 43 1.56 -7.37 -13.48
CA LEU A 43 2.58 -8.13 -12.74
C LEU A 43 3.80 -8.45 -13.60
N ASP A 44 3.59 -8.91 -14.86
CA ASP A 44 4.65 -9.18 -15.83
C ASP A 44 5.48 -7.91 -16.09
N ALA A 45 4.80 -6.79 -16.34
CA ALA A 45 5.47 -5.51 -16.57
C ALA A 45 6.24 -5.02 -15.34
N ALA A 46 5.69 -5.19 -14.15
CA ALA A 46 6.34 -4.81 -12.89
C ALA A 46 7.59 -5.66 -12.64
N TYR A 47 7.50 -6.97 -12.84
CA TYR A 47 8.63 -7.88 -12.71
C TYR A 47 9.74 -7.55 -13.72
N ALA A 48 9.38 -7.31 -14.99
CA ALA A 48 10.31 -6.87 -16.03
C ALA A 48 10.97 -5.53 -15.73
N ALA A 49 10.27 -4.61 -15.04
CA ALA A 49 10.80 -3.33 -14.56
C ALA A 49 11.67 -3.42 -13.29
N GLY A 50 11.94 -4.64 -12.78
CA GLY A 50 12.76 -4.86 -11.59
C GLY A 50 12.04 -4.69 -10.26
N ILE A 51 10.71 -4.56 -10.25
CA ILE A 51 9.90 -4.54 -9.02
C ILE A 51 9.89 -5.95 -8.42
N ARG A 52 10.19 -6.05 -7.12
CA ARG A 52 10.31 -7.34 -6.40
C ARG A 52 9.49 -7.39 -5.11
N TYR A 53 8.69 -6.38 -4.82
CA TYR A 53 7.74 -6.38 -3.73
C TYR A 53 6.32 -6.18 -4.26
N VAL A 54 5.40 -7.07 -3.89
CA VAL A 54 3.97 -6.99 -4.24
C VAL A 54 3.13 -6.97 -2.98
N ASP A 55 2.22 -6.00 -2.91
CA ASP A 55 1.36 -5.74 -1.76
C ASP A 55 -0.10 -6.03 -2.08
N VAL A 56 -0.68 -6.95 -1.33
CA VAL A 56 -2.10 -7.34 -1.43
C VAL A 56 -2.83 -7.21 -0.09
N ALA A 57 -4.10 -7.59 -0.04
CA ALA A 57 -4.89 -7.72 1.19
C ALA A 57 -6.12 -8.60 0.96
N ARG A 58 -6.64 -9.18 2.05
CA ARG A 58 -7.89 -9.94 2.04
C ARG A 58 -9.08 -9.13 1.51
N SER A 59 -9.10 -7.82 1.76
CA SER A 59 -10.18 -6.95 1.27
C SER A 59 -10.03 -6.49 -0.18
N TYR A 60 -8.95 -6.83 -0.86
CA TYR A 60 -8.75 -6.42 -2.25
C TYR A 60 -9.41 -7.38 -3.26
N GLY A 61 -10.60 -7.90 -2.93
CA GLY A 61 -11.33 -8.83 -3.77
C GLY A 61 -10.55 -10.12 -4.04
N ASP A 62 -10.22 -10.39 -5.29
CA ASP A 62 -9.49 -11.58 -5.72
C ASP A 62 -7.98 -11.37 -5.91
N ALA A 63 -7.41 -10.23 -5.43
CA ALA A 63 -6.00 -9.90 -5.63
C ALA A 63 -5.03 -11.01 -5.16
N GLU A 64 -5.29 -11.64 -4.00
CA GLU A 64 -4.45 -12.76 -3.53
C GLU A 64 -4.56 -13.98 -4.44
N ALA A 65 -5.75 -14.28 -4.95
CA ALA A 65 -5.93 -15.41 -5.88
C ALA A 65 -5.24 -15.15 -7.23
N PHE A 66 -5.34 -13.93 -7.77
CA PHE A 66 -4.66 -13.56 -9.02
C PHE A 66 -3.15 -13.58 -8.88
N LEU A 67 -2.64 -13.05 -7.75
CA LEU A 67 -1.21 -13.08 -7.46
C LEU A 67 -0.70 -14.51 -7.27
N GLY A 68 -1.39 -15.35 -6.49
CA GLY A 68 -1.02 -16.74 -6.27
C GLY A 68 -0.95 -17.52 -7.59
N ALA A 69 -1.96 -17.39 -8.45
CA ALA A 69 -1.97 -18.04 -9.76
C ALA A 69 -0.81 -17.57 -10.67
N TRP A 70 -0.41 -16.29 -10.58
CA TRP A 70 0.73 -15.78 -11.32
C TRP A 70 2.06 -16.32 -10.78
N LEU A 71 2.23 -16.39 -9.46
CA LEU A 71 3.43 -16.95 -8.81
C LEU A 71 3.58 -18.47 -9.09
N ASP A 72 2.48 -19.21 -9.03
CA ASP A 72 2.46 -20.67 -9.29
C ASP A 72 2.80 -20.99 -10.75
N ALA A 73 2.58 -20.06 -11.69
CA ALA A 73 3.02 -20.18 -13.07
C ALA A 73 4.54 -20.06 -13.25
N GLY A 74 5.28 -19.72 -12.18
CA GLY A 74 6.75 -19.67 -12.16
C GLY A 74 7.37 -18.33 -12.55
N ASP A 75 6.54 -17.30 -12.74
CA ASP A 75 6.99 -16.01 -13.29
C ASP A 75 7.60 -15.06 -12.23
N GLY A 76 7.52 -15.39 -10.92
CA GLY A 76 7.85 -14.47 -9.83
C GLY A 76 8.70 -15.03 -8.68
N SER A 77 9.66 -15.90 -8.93
CA SER A 77 10.44 -16.62 -7.88
C SER A 77 11.22 -15.72 -6.89
N GLU A 78 11.51 -14.47 -7.26
CA GLU A 78 12.24 -13.51 -6.41
C GLU A 78 11.31 -12.45 -5.78
N VAL A 79 10.00 -12.60 -5.93
CA VAL A 79 9.04 -11.60 -5.44
C VAL A 79 8.75 -11.83 -3.96
N VAL A 80 8.90 -10.78 -3.17
CA VAL A 80 8.45 -10.72 -1.77
C VAL A 80 6.98 -10.31 -1.75
N VAL A 81 6.14 -11.13 -1.13
CA VAL A 81 4.69 -10.88 -1.05
C VAL A 81 4.30 -10.44 0.35
N GLY A 82 3.71 -9.24 0.43
CA GLY A 82 3.06 -8.74 1.62
C GLY A 82 1.54 -8.79 1.50
N SER A 83 0.84 -9.39 2.47
CA SER A 83 -0.61 -9.30 2.55
C SER A 83 -1.09 -8.68 3.85
N LYS A 84 -2.39 -8.39 3.93
CA LYS A 84 -3.01 -7.71 5.08
C LYS A 84 -4.35 -8.34 5.42
N TRP A 85 -4.67 -8.32 6.73
CA TRP A 85 -5.94 -8.77 7.30
C TRP A 85 -6.63 -7.65 8.09
N GLY A 86 -7.92 -7.80 8.36
CA GLY A 86 -8.67 -6.84 9.18
C GLY A 86 -9.77 -6.10 8.44
N TYR A 87 -9.94 -6.38 7.15
CA TYR A 87 -11.11 -5.99 6.37
C TYR A 87 -11.65 -7.19 5.60
N THR A 88 -12.96 -7.26 5.46
CA THR A 88 -13.64 -8.24 4.61
C THR A 88 -14.25 -7.52 3.41
N TYR A 89 -13.95 -7.97 2.19
CA TYR A 89 -14.59 -7.48 0.97
C TYR A 89 -16.04 -7.96 0.89
N LEU A 90 -16.97 -7.03 0.71
CA LEU A 90 -18.41 -7.29 0.62
C LEU A 90 -19.01 -6.84 -0.71
N GLY A 91 -18.24 -6.22 -1.60
CA GLY A 91 -18.74 -5.67 -2.86
C GLY A 91 -19.33 -6.69 -3.82
N GLY A 92 -19.03 -8.00 -3.65
CA GLY A 92 -19.59 -9.07 -4.47
C GLY A 92 -19.35 -8.90 -5.97
N TRP A 93 -18.26 -8.24 -6.34
CA TRP A 93 -17.91 -7.87 -7.72
C TRP A 93 -18.86 -6.85 -8.37
N ARG A 94 -19.66 -6.15 -7.58
CA ARG A 94 -20.61 -5.13 -8.06
C ARG A 94 -19.95 -3.75 -8.06
N LEU A 95 -20.24 -2.96 -9.10
CA LEU A 95 -19.76 -1.58 -9.22
C LEU A 95 -20.51 -0.63 -8.29
N ASP A 96 -21.76 -0.94 -7.98
CA ASP A 96 -22.75 -0.15 -7.24
C ASP A 96 -23.06 -0.69 -5.84
N ALA A 97 -22.15 -1.48 -5.26
CA ALA A 97 -22.38 -2.00 -3.92
C ALA A 97 -22.36 -0.88 -2.88
N ASP A 98 -23.39 -0.82 -2.02
CA ASP A 98 -23.51 0.19 -0.95
C ASP A 98 -22.34 0.10 0.06
N VAL A 99 -21.85 -1.12 0.30
CA VAL A 99 -20.74 -1.39 1.20
C VAL A 99 -19.71 -2.23 0.45
N GLN A 100 -18.51 -1.69 0.27
CA GLN A 100 -17.43 -2.40 -0.43
C GLN A 100 -16.61 -3.28 0.51
N GLU A 101 -16.36 -2.82 1.72
CA GLU A 101 -15.59 -3.56 2.72
C GLU A 101 -16.01 -3.19 4.15
N VAL A 102 -15.81 -4.10 5.09
CA VAL A 102 -16.06 -3.89 6.53
C VAL A 102 -14.80 -4.22 7.30
N LYS A 103 -14.45 -3.34 8.22
CA LYS A 103 -13.31 -3.51 9.14
C LYS A 103 -13.69 -4.44 10.29
N ASP A 104 -12.85 -5.45 10.53
CA ASP A 104 -12.98 -6.39 11.64
C ASP A 104 -11.56 -6.84 12.06
N LEU A 105 -11.06 -6.27 13.15
CA LEU A 105 -9.76 -6.57 13.73
C LEU A 105 -9.83 -7.59 14.88
N SER A 106 -10.90 -8.36 14.97
CA SER A 106 -11.05 -9.40 15.98
C SER A 106 -10.10 -10.59 15.75
N VAL A 107 -9.81 -11.33 16.82
CA VAL A 107 -9.05 -12.59 16.77
C VAL A 107 -9.71 -13.60 15.82
N ALA A 108 -11.04 -13.66 15.79
CA ALA A 108 -11.77 -14.55 14.89
C ALA A 108 -11.55 -14.19 13.42
N ALA A 109 -11.54 -12.89 13.09
CA ALA A 109 -11.22 -12.41 11.74
C ALA A 109 -9.76 -12.73 11.38
N PHE A 110 -8.82 -12.54 12.30
CA PHE A 110 -7.41 -12.87 12.08
C PHE A 110 -7.23 -14.36 11.76
N ARG A 111 -7.73 -15.25 12.62
CA ARG A 111 -7.62 -16.71 12.43
C ARG A 111 -8.20 -17.17 11.08
N ARG A 112 -9.36 -16.66 10.71
CA ARG A 112 -9.99 -16.95 9.42
C ARG A 112 -9.14 -16.44 8.25
N GLN A 113 -8.76 -15.17 8.29
CA GLN A 113 -8.11 -14.49 7.15
C GLN A 113 -6.68 -14.97 6.92
N ILE A 114 -5.91 -15.30 7.97
CA ILE A 114 -4.56 -15.88 7.79
C ILE A 114 -4.64 -17.28 7.13
N ALA A 115 -5.64 -18.09 7.51
CA ALA A 115 -5.84 -19.39 6.87
C ALA A 115 -6.22 -19.25 5.38
N GLU A 116 -7.06 -18.26 5.06
CA GLU A 116 -7.44 -17.94 3.67
C GLU A 116 -6.24 -17.43 2.87
N SER A 117 -5.43 -16.49 3.40
CA SER A 117 -4.23 -15.97 2.73
C SER A 117 -3.20 -17.07 2.49
N ARG A 118 -2.95 -17.93 3.48
CA ARG A 118 -2.04 -19.07 3.33
C ARG A 118 -2.53 -20.06 2.27
N ARG A 119 -3.82 -20.28 2.15
CA ARG A 119 -4.40 -21.15 1.12
C ARG A 119 -4.22 -20.59 -0.30
N LEU A 120 -4.26 -19.25 -0.47
CA LEU A 120 -4.17 -18.58 -1.76
C LEU A 120 -2.74 -18.27 -2.19
N LEU A 121 -1.86 -17.96 -1.25
CA LEU A 121 -0.49 -17.52 -1.51
C LEU A 121 0.55 -18.59 -1.14
N GLY A 122 0.18 -19.63 -0.40
CA GLY A 122 1.10 -20.71 0.00
C GLY A 122 2.36 -20.17 0.69
N ASP A 123 3.50 -20.74 0.30
CA ASP A 123 4.82 -20.38 0.81
C ASP A 123 5.35 -19.04 0.26
N HIS A 124 4.63 -18.42 -0.69
CA HIS A 124 4.97 -17.08 -1.18
C HIS A 124 4.64 -15.98 -0.18
N LEU A 125 3.74 -16.23 0.79
CA LEU A 125 3.37 -15.23 1.80
C LEU A 125 4.55 -14.96 2.74
N SER A 126 5.23 -13.83 2.55
CA SER A 126 6.44 -13.46 3.28
C SER A 126 6.18 -12.49 4.43
N LEU A 127 5.19 -11.58 4.28
CA LEU A 127 4.83 -10.54 5.24
C LEU A 127 3.31 -10.50 5.43
N TYR A 128 2.86 -10.51 6.69
CA TYR A 128 1.44 -10.38 7.02
C TYR A 128 1.18 -9.21 7.96
N GLN A 129 0.28 -8.31 7.59
CA GLN A 129 0.13 -7.02 8.24
C GLN A 129 -1.28 -6.81 8.80
N ILE A 130 -1.41 -6.15 9.96
CA ILE A 130 -2.67 -5.57 10.41
C ILE A 130 -3.05 -4.47 9.42
N HIS A 131 -4.27 -4.50 8.88
CA HIS A 131 -4.73 -3.53 7.88
C HIS A 131 -5.34 -2.29 8.54
N SER A 132 -4.70 -1.12 8.37
CA SER A 132 -5.18 0.18 8.87
C SER A 132 -5.39 0.20 10.40
N ALA A 133 -4.38 -0.20 11.17
CA ALA A 133 -4.38 -0.02 12.61
C ALA A 133 -4.50 1.47 12.95
N THR A 134 -5.40 1.80 13.87
CA THR A 134 -5.59 3.15 14.43
C THR A 134 -5.60 3.08 15.95
N ILE A 135 -5.40 4.20 16.62
CA ILE A 135 -5.48 4.24 18.09
C ILE A 135 -6.87 3.80 18.57
N GLU A 136 -7.92 4.29 17.90
CA GLU A 136 -9.32 3.99 18.29
C GLU A 136 -9.68 2.51 18.07
N SER A 137 -8.94 1.80 17.22
CA SER A 137 -9.20 0.37 16.99
C SER A 137 -8.87 -0.51 18.18
N GLY A 138 -8.03 -0.03 19.12
CA GLY A 138 -7.56 -0.78 20.28
C GLY A 138 -6.75 -2.04 19.94
N VAL A 139 -6.38 -2.23 18.68
CA VAL A 139 -5.74 -3.48 18.16
C VAL A 139 -4.41 -3.79 18.87
N PHE A 140 -3.70 -2.77 19.32
CA PHE A 140 -2.45 -2.94 20.05
C PHE A 140 -2.65 -3.18 21.57
N ASP A 141 -3.89 -3.16 22.05
CA ASP A 141 -4.25 -3.43 23.46
C ASP A 141 -4.97 -4.76 23.63
N ASP A 142 -5.36 -5.42 22.52
CA ASP A 142 -5.98 -6.74 22.51
C ASP A 142 -4.93 -7.84 22.73
N ARG A 143 -4.86 -8.31 23.98
CA ARG A 143 -3.85 -9.29 24.39
C ARG A 143 -4.03 -10.64 23.70
N GLU A 144 -5.27 -11.11 23.52
CA GLU A 144 -5.52 -12.38 22.82
C GLU A 144 -5.00 -12.29 21.38
N LEU A 145 -5.27 -11.19 20.69
CA LEU A 145 -4.75 -10.97 19.35
C LEU A 145 -3.22 -10.91 19.30
N LEU A 146 -2.61 -10.17 20.23
CA LEU A 146 -1.15 -10.07 20.29
C LEU A 146 -0.50 -11.45 20.54
N ASP A 147 -1.11 -12.31 21.34
CA ASP A 147 -0.62 -13.68 21.57
C ASP A 147 -0.74 -14.55 20.31
N GLU A 148 -1.83 -14.43 19.54
CA GLU A 148 -1.96 -15.09 18.23
C GLU A 148 -0.90 -14.61 17.24
N LEU A 149 -0.66 -13.30 17.17
CA LEU A 149 0.37 -12.72 16.31
C LEU A 149 1.77 -13.23 16.69
N ARG A 150 2.07 -13.36 17.99
CA ARG A 150 3.33 -13.95 18.47
C ARG A 150 3.52 -15.38 17.95
N SER A 151 2.50 -16.21 18.11
CA SER A 151 2.53 -17.60 17.63
C SER A 151 2.79 -17.68 16.11
N VAL A 152 2.19 -16.78 15.33
CA VAL A 152 2.42 -16.72 13.88
C VAL A 152 3.85 -16.28 13.55
N ARG A 153 4.40 -15.28 14.28
CA ARG A 153 5.80 -14.86 14.12
C ARG A 153 6.78 -16.01 14.41
N GLU A 154 6.53 -16.82 15.45
CA GLU A 154 7.34 -17.99 15.78
C GLU A 154 7.33 -19.04 14.67
N SER A 155 6.29 -19.11 13.85
CA SER A 155 6.24 -19.96 12.64
C SER A 155 7.09 -19.45 11.48
N GLY A 156 7.78 -18.30 11.63
CA GLY A 156 8.69 -17.73 10.65
C GLY A 156 8.07 -16.66 9.73
N LEU A 157 6.77 -16.36 9.86
CA LEU A 157 6.13 -15.31 9.06
C LEU A 157 6.50 -13.92 9.60
N VAL A 158 6.95 -13.03 8.73
CA VAL A 158 7.24 -11.64 9.10
C VAL A 158 5.94 -10.92 9.37
N LEU A 159 5.87 -10.20 10.50
CA LEU A 159 4.69 -9.42 10.87
C LEU A 159 4.94 -7.92 10.72
N GLY A 160 3.87 -7.23 10.34
CA GLY A 160 3.83 -5.78 10.25
C GLY A 160 2.44 -5.22 10.54
N PHE A 161 2.31 -3.93 10.39
CA PHE A 161 1.02 -3.27 10.44
C PHE A 161 0.98 -2.09 9.46
N SER A 162 -0.19 -1.80 8.93
CA SER A 162 -0.43 -0.55 8.22
C SER A 162 -1.28 0.39 9.06
N THR A 163 -1.14 1.69 8.83
CA THR A 163 -1.88 2.74 9.54
C THR A 163 -2.76 3.55 8.59
N SER A 164 -3.73 4.26 9.14
CA SER A 164 -4.58 5.22 8.43
C SER A 164 -5.13 6.26 9.40
N GLY A 165 -5.64 7.36 8.85
CA GLY A 165 -6.28 8.41 9.64
C GLY A 165 -5.30 9.49 10.13
N PRO A 166 -5.84 10.60 10.67
CA PRO A 166 -5.04 11.76 11.04
C PRO A 166 -4.05 11.50 12.20
N GLN A 167 -4.24 10.44 12.97
CA GLN A 167 -3.37 10.03 14.08
C GLN A 167 -2.43 8.87 13.70
N GLN A 168 -2.14 8.68 12.41
CA GLN A 168 -1.27 7.57 11.95
C GLN A 168 0.12 7.60 12.60
N ALA A 169 0.71 8.78 12.87
CA ALA A 169 1.99 8.88 13.56
C ALA A 169 1.94 8.29 14.99
N GLU A 170 0.87 8.56 15.73
CA GLU A 170 0.67 8.00 17.08
C GLU A 170 0.48 6.48 17.02
N ALA A 171 -0.28 5.98 16.03
CA ALA A 171 -0.46 4.56 15.81
C ALA A 171 0.86 3.85 15.47
N ILE A 172 1.75 4.48 14.67
CA ILE A 172 3.10 3.98 14.41
C ILE A 172 3.87 3.83 15.71
N VAL A 173 4.00 4.91 16.48
CA VAL A 173 4.73 4.90 17.76
C VAL A 173 4.17 3.85 18.72
N ARG A 174 2.85 3.69 18.77
CA ARG A 174 2.20 2.68 19.64
C ARG A 174 2.54 1.26 19.19
N GLY A 175 2.41 0.96 17.90
CA GLY A 175 2.69 -0.38 17.35
C GLY A 175 4.17 -0.77 17.48
N LEU A 176 5.10 0.17 17.34
CA LEU A 176 6.54 -0.08 17.48
C LEU A 176 6.97 -0.47 18.89
N ARG A 177 6.15 -0.23 19.91
CA ARG A 177 6.42 -0.62 21.32
C ARG A 177 6.13 -2.08 21.60
N GLU A 178 5.39 -2.77 20.74
CA GLU A 178 5.04 -4.17 20.96
C GLU A 178 6.28 -5.07 20.83
N ARG A 179 6.50 -5.89 21.86
CA ARG A 179 7.67 -6.77 21.99
C ARG A 179 7.26 -8.21 22.31
N VAL A 180 8.08 -9.15 21.87
CA VAL A 180 8.03 -10.57 22.26
C VAL A 180 9.44 -10.96 22.70
N ASP A 181 9.60 -11.40 23.94
CA ASP A 181 10.89 -11.78 24.52
C ASP A 181 11.99 -10.71 24.33
N GLY A 182 11.60 -9.44 24.43
CA GLY A 182 12.49 -8.31 24.23
C GLY A 182 12.66 -7.86 22.77
N GLU A 183 12.31 -8.72 21.81
CA GLU A 183 12.41 -8.43 20.39
C GLU A 183 11.12 -7.77 19.85
N PRO A 184 11.21 -6.92 18.83
CA PRO A 184 10.04 -6.32 18.18
C PRO A 184 9.05 -7.35 17.67
N LEU A 185 7.76 -7.18 17.98
CA LEU A 185 6.70 -8.00 17.38
C LEU A 185 6.55 -7.71 15.88
N PHE A 186 6.57 -6.44 15.50
CA PHE A 186 6.41 -6.01 14.12
C PHE A 186 7.75 -5.60 13.51
N SER A 187 8.11 -6.21 12.38
CA SER A 187 9.32 -5.92 11.62
C SER A 187 9.13 -4.83 10.57
N THR A 188 7.88 -4.52 10.22
CA THR A 188 7.56 -3.51 9.21
C THR A 188 6.41 -2.62 9.63
N VAL A 189 6.41 -1.38 9.11
CA VAL A 189 5.29 -0.45 9.18
C VAL A 189 4.95 0.05 7.78
N GLN A 190 3.66 0.09 7.45
CA GLN A 190 3.15 0.65 6.20
C GLN A 190 2.25 1.85 6.50
N SER A 191 2.55 3.03 5.96
CA SER A 191 1.79 4.24 6.25
C SER A 191 1.58 5.10 5.01
N THR A 192 0.57 5.98 5.06
CA THR A 192 0.42 7.02 4.06
C THR A 192 1.47 8.10 4.29
N TRP A 193 2.22 8.39 3.24
CA TRP A 193 3.05 9.59 3.17
C TRP A 193 3.09 10.09 1.72
N ASN A 194 2.79 11.34 1.52
CA ASN A 194 2.92 12.06 0.25
C ASN A 194 3.04 13.56 0.54
N VAL A 195 3.25 14.37 -0.49
CA VAL A 195 3.45 15.82 -0.33
C VAL A 195 2.24 16.57 0.23
N LEU A 196 1.03 15.99 0.19
CA LEU A 196 -0.17 16.56 0.83
C LEU A 196 -0.32 16.12 2.28
N GLU A 197 0.21 14.94 2.66
CA GLU A 197 0.09 14.34 3.99
C GLU A 197 1.45 13.81 4.48
N PRO A 198 2.36 14.70 4.87
CA PRO A 198 3.70 14.32 5.35
C PRO A 198 3.77 14.05 6.86
N SER A 199 2.67 14.12 7.60
CA SER A 199 2.66 14.15 9.08
C SER A 199 3.28 12.92 9.75
N ALA A 200 3.22 11.75 9.10
CA ALA A 200 3.83 10.52 9.63
C ALA A 200 5.37 10.48 9.49
N GLY A 201 5.97 11.40 8.72
CA GLY A 201 7.40 11.37 8.40
C GLY A 201 8.32 11.18 9.60
N PRO A 202 8.22 11.96 10.69
CA PRO A 202 9.07 11.78 11.87
C PRO A 202 8.96 10.38 12.50
N ALA A 203 7.73 9.83 12.64
CA ALA A 203 7.53 8.50 13.21
C ALA A 203 8.03 7.39 12.28
N LEU A 204 7.96 7.57 10.96
CA LEU A 204 8.51 6.66 9.97
C LEU A 204 10.05 6.68 9.98
N ALA A 205 10.65 7.86 10.14
CA ALA A 205 12.11 7.99 10.28
C ALA A 205 12.62 7.30 11.55
N GLU A 206 11.89 7.42 12.67
CA GLU A 206 12.19 6.70 13.91
C GLU A 206 12.08 5.18 13.72
N ALA A 207 10.99 4.70 13.05
CA ALA A 207 10.83 3.28 12.73
C ALA A 207 12.00 2.73 11.91
N HIS A 208 12.44 3.46 10.88
CA HIS A 208 13.59 3.08 10.05
C HIS A 208 14.89 3.07 10.87
N ALA A 209 15.12 4.07 11.71
CA ALA A 209 16.30 4.13 12.59
C ALA A 209 16.35 2.97 13.58
N ASP A 210 15.17 2.46 14.01
CA ASP A 210 15.00 1.27 14.85
C ASP A 210 15.12 -0.05 14.07
N GLY A 211 15.49 0.00 12.79
CA GLY A 211 15.68 -1.18 11.93
C GLY A 211 14.39 -1.81 11.42
N ARG A 212 13.25 -1.08 11.41
CA ARG A 212 12.00 -1.56 10.79
C ARG A 212 11.99 -1.25 9.30
N GLY A 213 11.45 -2.17 8.51
CA GLY A 213 11.13 -1.88 7.12
C GLY A 213 9.98 -0.89 7.02
N VAL A 214 10.16 0.19 6.27
CA VAL A 214 9.18 1.25 6.09
C VAL A 214 8.59 1.19 4.68
N LEU A 215 7.28 0.91 4.59
CA LEU A 215 6.54 0.85 3.34
C LEU A 215 5.62 2.07 3.22
N ILE A 216 5.66 2.74 2.09
CA ILE A 216 4.83 3.93 1.87
C ILE A 216 3.72 3.61 0.89
N LYS A 217 2.49 3.80 1.33
CA LYS A 217 1.28 3.73 0.50
C LYS A 217 0.74 5.11 0.18
N GLU A 218 -0.12 5.18 -0.83
CA GLU A 218 -0.80 6.41 -1.25
C GLU A 218 0.16 7.56 -1.63
N ALA A 219 1.33 7.24 -2.18
CA ALA A 219 2.30 8.23 -2.67
C ALA A 219 1.69 9.23 -3.66
N MET A 220 0.67 8.81 -4.42
CA MET A 220 -0.11 9.61 -5.38
C MET A 220 -1.36 10.28 -4.76
N ALA A 221 -1.55 10.20 -3.42
CA ALA A 221 -2.73 10.71 -2.73
C ALA A 221 -4.06 10.26 -3.39
N ASN A 222 -4.18 8.95 -3.70
CA ASN A 222 -5.33 8.38 -4.42
C ASN A 222 -5.60 9.06 -5.78
N GLY A 223 -4.57 9.33 -6.56
CA GLY A 223 -4.65 9.94 -7.90
C GLY A 223 -4.74 11.48 -7.89
N ARG A 224 -4.94 12.13 -6.72
CA ARG A 224 -5.04 13.60 -6.62
C ARG A 224 -3.77 14.34 -7.07
N LEU A 225 -2.62 13.69 -7.07
CA LEU A 225 -1.32 14.25 -7.48
C LEU A 225 -0.96 13.95 -8.95
N GLY A 226 -1.78 13.18 -9.67
CA GLY A 226 -1.46 12.71 -11.02
C GLY A 226 -1.88 13.66 -12.15
N ALA A 227 -2.72 14.67 -11.89
CA ALA A 227 -3.21 15.56 -12.93
C ALA A 227 -2.15 16.60 -13.35
N THR A 228 -2.04 16.85 -14.66
CA THR A 228 -1.10 17.83 -15.22
C THR A 228 -1.42 19.28 -14.86
N ASP A 229 -2.68 19.58 -14.61
CA ASP A 229 -3.21 20.85 -14.09
C ASP A 229 -3.36 20.86 -12.56
N GLY A 230 -2.90 19.76 -11.91
CA GLY A 230 -2.95 19.58 -10.46
C GLY A 230 -1.76 20.19 -9.71
N PRO A 231 -1.67 19.91 -8.40
CA PRO A 231 -0.68 20.54 -7.51
C PRO A 231 0.78 20.36 -7.96
N LEU A 232 1.11 19.25 -8.60
CA LEU A 232 2.48 18.94 -9.08
C LEU A 232 2.72 19.30 -10.55
N GLY A 233 1.69 19.76 -11.29
CA GLY A 233 1.83 20.03 -12.72
C GLY A 233 2.89 21.07 -13.04
N GLY A 234 2.97 22.15 -12.27
CA GLY A 234 3.99 23.19 -12.42
C GLY A 234 5.42 22.71 -12.16
N VAL A 235 5.59 21.85 -11.14
CA VAL A 235 6.90 21.22 -10.82
C VAL A 235 7.28 20.25 -11.95
N ALA A 236 6.37 19.38 -12.33
CA ALA A 236 6.60 18.39 -13.41
C ALA A 236 6.97 19.05 -14.74
N GLY A 237 6.27 20.14 -15.11
CA GLY A 237 6.57 20.89 -16.33
C GLY A 237 7.98 21.50 -16.31
N ARG A 238 8.41 22.08 -15.20
CA ARG A 238 9.80 22.62 -15.06
C ARG A 238 10.86 21.52 -15.16
N LEU A 239 10.57 20.33 -14.64
CA LEU A 239 11.49 19.19 -14.65
C LEU A 239 11.42 18.36 -15.95
N GLY A 240 10.53 18.70 -16.89
CA GLY A 240 10.35 17.95 -18.14
C GLY A 240 9.88 16.51 -17.92
N THR A 241 9.06 16.29 -16.89
CA THR A 241 8.55 14.96 -16.52
C THR A 241 7.03 15.01 -16.21
N THR A 242 6.48 13.95 -15.64
CA THR A 242 5.05 13.83 -15.32
C THR A 242 4.78 13.96 -13.82
N PRO A 243 3.58 14.42 -13.40
CA PRO A 243 3.25 14.60 -11.99
C PRO A 243 3.33 13.31 -11.15
N ASP A 244 2.97 12.15 -11.72
CA ASP A 244 3.09 10.84 -11.07
C ASP A 244 4.56 10.51 -10.72
N ARG A 245 5.47 10.75 -11.66
CA ARG A 245 6.91 10.55 -11.41
C ARG A 245 7.45 11.50 -10.36
N VAL A 246 7.02 12.77 -10.35
CA VAL A 246 7.41 13.73 -9.31
C VAL A 246 6.89 13.31 -7.94
N ALA A 247 5.61 12.88 -7.85
CA ALA A 247 5.01 12.42 -6.59
C ALA A 247 5.77 11.23 -6.00
N LEU A 248 6.06 10.22 -6.82
CA LEU A 248 6.82 9.03 -6.39
C LEU A 248 8.27 9.37 -6.05
N ALA A 249 8.92 10.24 -6.83
CA ALA A 249 10.27 10.70 -6.56
C ALA A 249 10.38 11.45 -5.23
N ALA A 250 9.37 12.25 -4.86
CA ALA A 250 9.34 12.96 -3.59
C ALA A 250 9.32 12.01 -2.39
N VAL A 251 8.59 10.87 -2.51
CA VAL A 251 8.60 9.82 -1.49
C VAL A 251 9.92 9.06 -1.50
N HIS A 252 10.42 8.73 -2.69
CA HIS A 252 11.68 8.01 -2.85
C HIS A 252 12.91 8.79 -2.34
N ALA A 253 12.83 10.12 -2.37
CA ALA A 253 13.86 11.00 -1.80
C ALA A 253 13.93 10.93 -0.27
N GLN A 254 12.93 10.38 0.40
CA GLN A 254 12.97 10.21 1.85
C GLN A 254 13.94 9.06 2.21
N PRO A 255 14.98 9.30 3.05
CA PRO A 255 15.99 8.29 3.34
C PRO A 255 15.43 7.08 4.10
N TRP A 256 14.32 7.25 4.79
CA TRP A 256 13.63 6.21 5.57
C TRP A 256 12.56 5.42 4.79
N ALA A 257 12.25 5.76 3.54
CA ALA A 257 11.28 5.03 2.74
C ALA A 257 11.97 3.83 2.06
N ASP A 258 11.79 2.62 2.56
CA ASP A 258 12.41 1.41 1.99
C ASP A 258 11.68 0.92 0.76
N VAL A 259 10.34 0.94 0.78
CA VAL A 259 9.47 0.56 -0.34
C VAL A 259 8.40 1.62 -0.56
N VAL A 260 8.28 2.10 -1.79
CA VAL A 260 7.23 3.04 -2.22
C VAL A 260 6.22 2.30 -3.08
N LEU A 261 4.99 2.16 -2.60
CA LEU A 261 3.95 1.41 -3.31
C LEU A 261 3.35 2.21 -4.46
N SER A 262 3.49 1.68 -5.66
CA SER A 262 2.77 2.10 -6.85
C SER A 262 1.43 1.38 -6.94
N GLY A 263 0.34 2.13 -7.11
CA GLY A 263 -1.00 1.61 -7.40
C GLY A 263 -1.28 1.52 -8.90
N ALA A 264 -0.29 1.26 -9.73
CA ALA A 264 -0.45 1.16 -11.18
C ALA A 264 -1.49 0.09 -11.56
N ALA A 265 -2.37 0.42 -12.49
CA ALA A 265 -3.41 -0.48 -13.01
C ALA A 265 -3.25 -0.74 -14.52
N THR A 266 -2.26 -0.13 -15.14
CA THR A 266 -1.88 -0.37 -16.54
C THR A 266 -0.37 -0.55 -16.68
N VAL A 267 0.05 -1.19 -17.77
CA VAL A 267 1.47 -1.39 -18.09
C VAL A 267 2.21 -0.06 -18.27
N GLU A 268 1.55 0.93 -18.85
CA GLU A 268 2.10 2.28 -19.04
C GLU A 268 2.38 2.95 -17.69
N GLN A 269 1.44 2.84 -16.75
CA GLN A 269 1.62 3.35 -15.39
C GLN A 269 2.76 2.65 -14.65
N VAL A 270 2.91 1.32 -14.81
CA VAL A 270 4.04 0.59 -14.23
C VAL A 270 5.37 1.16 -14.75
N ARG A 271 5.50 1.34 -16.06
CA ARG A 271 6.72 1.88 -16.68
C ARG A 271 7.01 3.31 -16.24
N SER A 272 5.99 4.17 -16.21
CA SER A 272 6.12 5.55 -15.71
C SER A 272 6.58 5.55 -14.25
N ASN A 273 5.89 4.82 -13.39
CA ASN A 273 6.15 4.80 -11.94
C ASN A 273 7.52 4.17 -11.62
N ALA A 274 7.91 3.11 -12.33
CA ALA A 274 9.24 2.50 -12.14
C ALA A 274 10.38 3.47 -12.46
N SER A 275 10.19 4.37 -13.44
CA SER A 275 11.18 5.39 -13.83
C SER A 275 11.20 6.63 -12.91
N ALA A 276 10.34 6.69 -11.88
CA ALA A 276 10.35 7.79 -10.92
C ALA A 276 11.67 7.86 -10.11
N VAL A 277 12.38 6.75 -9.98
CA VAL A 277 13.67 6.68 -9.30
C VAL A 277 14.77 7.49 -10.01
N ASP A 278 14.59 7.80 -11.28
CA ASP A 278 15.53 8.58 -12.10
C ASP A 278 15.27 10.10 -12.02
N VAL A 279 14.16 10.51 -11.39
CA VAL A 279 13.80 11.93 -11.28
C VAL A 279 14.60 12.60 -10.18
N MET A 280 15.45 13.50 -10.57
CA MET A 280 16.17 14.37 -9.63
C MET A 280 15.31 15.55 -9.21
N LEU A 281 15.14 15.73 -7.91
CA LEU A 281 14.35 16.82 -7.32
C LEU A 281 15.32 17.88 -6.75
N PRO A 282 15.48 19.03 -7.39
CA PRO A 282 16.29 20.13 -6.85
C PRO A 282 15.59 20.77 -5.63
N ASP A 283 16.36 21.49 -4.82
CA ASP A 283 15.92 22.07 -3.54
C ASP A 283 14.71 23.00 -3.70
N ASP A 284 14.64 23.76 -4.77
CA ASP A 284 13.50 24.64 -5.06
C ASP A 284 12.23 23.87 -5.40
N ALA A 285 12.34 22.71 -6.05
CA ALA A 285 11.21 21.82 -6.26
C ALA A 285 10.74 21.19 -4.95
N LEU A 286 11.67 20.72 -4.11
CA LEU A 286 11.35 20.20 -2.78
C LEU A 286 10.67 21.26 -1.91
N ALA A 287 11.18 22.49 -1.90
CA ALA A 287 10.57 23.60 -1.17
C ALA A 287 9.13 23.88 -1.67
N ALA A 288 8.92 23.96 -2.98
CA ALA A 288 7.60 24.17 -3.56
C ALA A 288 6.61 23.03 -3.22
N MET A 289 7.07 21.78 -3.14
CA MET A 289 6.23 20.66 -2.75
C MET A 289 5.88 20.66 -1.25
N ASN A 290 6.78 21.13 -0.39
CA ASN A 290 6.50 21.26 1.05
C ASN A 290 5.34 22.23 1.35
N GLU A 291 5.15 23.25 0.50
CA GLU A 291 4.02 24.18 0.62
C GLU A 291 2.65 23.55 0.31
N LEU A 292 2.64 22.35 -0.28
CA LEU A 292 1.40 21.63 -0.60
C LEU A 292 0.83 20.87 0.60
N ALA A 293 1.55 20.77 1.70
CA ALA A 293 1.15 20.02 2.88
C ALA A 293 -0.18 20.55 3.45
N GLN A 294 -1.07 19.63 3.76
CA GLN A 294 -2.38 19.92 4.34
C GLN A 294 -2.41 19.51 5.82
N PRO A 295 -3.27 20.17 6.64
CA PRO A 295 -3.57 19.62 7.96
C PRO A 295 -4.09 18.17 7.85
N PRO A 296 -3.58 17.23 8.66
CA PRO A 296 -3.96 15.80 8.56
C PRO A 296 -5.47 15.58 8.57
N ALA A 297 -6.20 16.24 9.47
CA ALA A 297 -7.65 16.10 9.54
C ALA A 297 -8.37 16.47 8.22
N ARG A 298 -7.88 17.51 7.51
CA ARG A 298 -8.41 17.91 6.21
C ARG A 298 -8.10 16.84 5.14
N TYR A 299 -6.81 16.44 5.04
CA TYR A 299 -6.41 15.43 4.06
C TYR A 299 -7.27 14.17 4.15
N TRP A 300 -7.45 13.67 5.39
CA TRP A 300 -8.19 12.43 5.63
C TRP A 300 -9.69 12.58 5.43
N ALA A 301 -10.27 13.76 5.70
CA ALA A 301 -11.66 14.07 5.36
C ALA A 301 -11.87 14.09 3.83
N ASP A 302 -10.99 14.79 3.10
CA ASP A 302 -11.04 14.84 1.63
C ASP A 302 -10.86 13.42 1.02
N ARG A 303 -9.94 12.62 1.57
CA ARG A 303 -9.75 11.23 1.15
C ARG A 303 -10.98 10.36 1.39
N ALA A 304 -11.62 10.50 2.55
CA ALA A 304 -12.83 9.73 2.88
C ALA A 304 -14.02 10.07 1.99
N ALA A 305 -14.05 11.28 1.44
CA ALA A 305 -15.08 11.75 0.51
C ALA A 305 -14.87 11.29 -0.95
N LEU A 306 -13.73 10.65 -1.27
CA LEU A 306 -13.48 10.14 -2.61
C LEU A 306 -14.46 9.01 -2.95
N PRO A 307 -15.04 9.03 -4.15
CA PRO A 307 -15.97 7.98 -4.56
C PRO A 307 -15.24 6.66 -4.84
N TRP A 308 -15.93 5.56 -4.61
CA TRP A 308 -15.55 4.26 -5.13
C TRP A 308 -15.94 4.14 -6.61
N ARG A 309 -14.99 3.90 -7.50
CA ARG A 309 -15.22 3.84 -8.95
C ARG A 309 -14.42 2.75 -9.64
#